data_351889878f393f77b2b8cb075c10c767
#
_entry.id   351889878f393f77b2b8cb075c10c767
#
_cell.length_a   1.000
_cell.length_b   1.000
_cell.length_c   1.000
_cell.angle_alpha   90.00
_cell.angle_beta   90.00
_cell.angle_gamma   90.00
#
_symmetry.space_group_name_H-M   'P 1'
#
loop_
_entity.id
_entity.type
_entity.pdbx_description
1 polymer ?
#
loop_
_entity_poly.entity_id
_entity_poly.type
_entity_poly.pdbx_seq_one_letter_code
_entity_poly.pdbx_strand_id
1 'polypeptide(L)'
;MSKYNIDDIFKSPETKHRLYLFEKKLISAITLYDKNGKPYLKCFGSDKERPAKPEEIVRQLFIKKLLDDYGYAKERIQVEKDVWFGSGVFDKRADIVVLQKDLEHPYIIVEVKKPNRKDGIEQLKSYCNAEGSPIGVWTNG
;
A
#
# COMPACT_ATOMS: atom_id res chain seq x y z
N MET A 1 9.52 -21.01 -10.64
CA MET A 1 9.80 -20.88 -9.22
C MET A 1 10.53 -19.59 -8.95
N SER A 2 10.06 -18.82 -7.97
CA SER A 2 10.67 -17.52 -7.67
C SER A 2 12.04 -17.70 -6.99
N LYS A 3 13.00 -16.88 -7.39
CA LYS A 3 14.33 -16.80 -6.83
C LYS A 3 14.34 -16.11 -5.47
N TYR A 4 13.29 -15.34 -5.18
CA TYR A 4 13.16 -14.53 -3.97
C TYR A 4 11.98 -14.98 -3.13
N ASN A 5 12.06 -14.75 -1.81
CA ASN A 5 10.93 -14.89 -0.90
C ASN A 5 10.81 -13.62 -0.05
N ILE A 6 9.72 -13.53 0.71
CA ILE A 6 9.44 -12.32 1.51
C ILE A 6 10.54 -12.05 2.52
N ASP A 7 11.13 -13.09 3.12
CA ASP A 7 12.20 -12.91 4.10
C ASP A 7 13.43 -12.24 3.50
N ASP A 8 13.67 -12.40 2.20
CA ASP A 8 14.81 -11.75 1.53
C ASP A 8 14.63 -10.23 1.51
N ILE A 9 13.39 -9.75 1.54
CA ILE A 9 13.09 -8.32 1.51
C ILE A 9 13.25 -7.70 2.90
N PHE A 10 12.92 -8.46 3.96
CA PHE A 10 13.02 -8.01 5.34
C PHE A 10 14.26 -8.59 6.00
N LYS A 11 15.42 -8.04 5.62
CA LYS A 11 16.72 -8.53 6.10
C LYS A 11 17.04 -8.13 7.55
N SER A 12 16.48 -7.02 8.01
CA SER A 12 16.67 -6.57 9.37
C SER A 12 15.80 -7.39 10.32
N PRO A 13 16.35 -7.88 11.46
CA PRO A 13 15.54 -8.57 12.46
C PRO A 13 14.36 -7.72 12.95
N GLU A 14 14.52 -6.41 12.96
CA GLU A 14 13.46 -5.50 13.40
C GLU A 14 12.27 -5.50 12.44
N THR A 15 12.51 -5.66 11.14
CA THR A 15 11.44 -5.66 10.15
C THR A 15 10.81 -7.03 9.98
N LYS A 16 11.56 -8.12 10.18
CA LYS A 16 11.08 -9.49 10.00
C LYS A 16 9.83 -9.82 10.83
N HIS A 17 9.73 -9.25 12.00
CA HIS A 17 8.68 -9.58 12.96
C HIS A 17 7.48 -8.64 12.91
N ARG A 18 7.44 -7.73 11.93
CA ARG A 18 6.41 -6.70 11.88
C ARG A 18 5.23 -7.02 10.93
N LEU A 19 5.27 -8.17 10.27
CA LEU A 19 4.20 -8.55 9.34
C LEU A 19 3.11 -9.41 9.99
N TYR A 20 3.12 -9.57 11.30
CA TYR A 20 2.12 -10.39 12.01
C TYR A 20 0.70 -9.79 11.95
N LEU A 21 0.57 -8.53 11.54
CA LEU A 21 -0.72 -7.91 11.31
C LEU A 21 -1.47 -8.59 10.15
N PHE A 22 -0.75 -9.25 9.26
CA PHE A 22 -1.31 -9.89 8.08
C PHE A 22 -1.27 -11.42 8.22
N GLU A 23 -2.34 -12.06 7.80
CA GLU A 23 -2.42 -13.52 7.80
C GLU A 23 -1.44 -14.13 6.80
N LYS A 24 -0.98 -15.35 7.08
CA LYS A 24 -0.03 -16.06 6.22
C LYS A 24 -0.56 -16.24 4.79
N LYS A 25 -1.87 -16.42 4.63
CA LYS A 25 -2.47 -16.55 3.29
C LYS A 25 -2.26 -15.31 2.44
N LEU A 26 -2.29 -14.12 3.06
CA LEU A 26 -2.05 -12.85 2.35
C LEU A 26 -0.58 -12.74 1.96
N ILE A 27 0.31 -13.08 2.88
CA ILE A 27 1.75 -13.05 2.61
C ILE A 27 2.10 -14.01 1.50
N SER A 28 1.51 -15.22 1.50
CA SER A 28 1.74 -16.23 0.47
C SER A 28 1.21 -15.83 -0.91
N ALA A 29 0.27 -14.89 -0.95
CA ALA A 29 -0.29 -14.43 -2.23
C ALA A 29 0.67 -13.54 -3.01
N ILE A 30 1.70 -13.00 -2.36
CA ILE A 30 2.69 -12.15 -3.03
C ILE A 30 3.71 -13.04 -3.76
N THR A 31 3.84 -12.82 -5.07
CA THR A 31 4.82 -13.52 -5.90
C THR A 31 5.93 -12.55 -6.27
N LEU A 32 7.16 -12.92 -5.93
CA LEU A 32 8.34 -12.13 -6.27
C LEU A 32 9.03 -12.75 -7.48
N TYR A 33 9.60 -11.90 -8.32
CA TYR A 33 10.35 -12.35 -9.50
C TYR A 33 11.54 -11.44 -9.74
N ASP A 34 12.48 -11.91 -10.55
CA ASP A 34 13.69 -11.17 -10.87
C ASP A 34 13.45 -10.23 -12.05
N LYS A 35 13.90 -9.00 -11.87
CA LYS A 35 13.95 -8.02 -12.96
C LYS A 35 15.27 -7.27 -12.84
N ASN A 36 16.16 -7.50 -13.79
CA ASN A 36 17.49 -6.86 -13.83
C ASN A 36 18.30 -7.10 -12.54
N GLY A 37 18.21 -8.32 -11.97
CA GLY A 37 18.94 -8.70 -10.78
C GLY A 37 18.32 -8.22 -9.47
N LYS A 38 17.09 -7.71 -9.49
CA LYS A 38 16.40 -7.19 -8.31
C LYS A 38 15.01 -7.82 -8.15
N PRO A 39 14.54 -7.98 -6.90
CA PRO A 39 13.20 -8.51 -6.69
C PRO A 39 12.13 -7.49 -7.07
N TYR A 40 11.14 -7.93 -7.82
CA TYR A 40 9.99 -7.16 -8.23
C TYR A 40 8.71 -7.92 -7.92
N LEU A 41 7.62 -7.20 -7.89
CA LEU A 41 6.28 -7.77 -7.76
C LEU A 41 5.32 -7.03 -8.69
N LYS A 42 4.15 -7.61 -8.88
CA LYS A 42 3.07 -6.98 -9.64
C LYS A 42 2.03 -6.46 -8.65
N CYS A 43 1.70 -5.18 -8.76
CA CYS A 43 0.75 -4.53 -7.86
C CYS A 43 -0.65 -5.12 -8.02
N PHE A 44 -1.28 -5.50 -6.91
CA PHE A 44 -2.64 -6.05 -6.92
C PHE A 44 -3.69 -5.01 -7.34
N GLY A 45 -3.39 -3.74 -7.14
CA GLY A 45 -4.33 -2.67 -7.47
C GLY A 45 -4.21 -2.16 -8.90
N SER A 46 -2.98 -1.86 -9.35
CA SER A 46 -2.73 -1.21 -10.64
C SER A 46 -2.19 -2.14 -11.72
N ASP A 47 -1.83 -3.38 -11.38
CA ASP A 47 -1.18 -4.36 -12.24
C ASP A 47 0.20 -3.91 -12.77
N LYS A 48 0.74 -2.82 -12.24
CA LYS A 48 2.08 -2.35 -12.61
C LYS A 48 3.15 -3.12 -11.86
N GLU A 49 4.30 -3.27 -12.50
CA GLU A 49 5.48 -3.85 -11.86
C GLU A 49 6.11 -2.84 -10.91
N ARG A 50 6.48 -3.30 -9.70
CA ARG A 50 7.10 -2.43 -8.70
C ARG A 50 8.27 -3.16 -8.03
N PRO A 51 9.35 -2.41 -7.68
CA PRO A 51 10.41 -3.00 -6.87
C PRO A 51 9.86 -3.49 -5.53
N ALA A 52 10.26 -4.68 -5.13
CA ALA A 52 9.80 -5.29 -3.88
C ALA A 52 10.64 -4.80 -2.70
N LYS A 53 10.24 -3.66 -2.14
CA LYS A 53 10.85 -3.06 -0.94
C LYS A 53 9.94 -3.29 0.26
N PRO A 54 10.45 -3.18 1.51
CA PRO A 54 9.61 -3.40 2.70
C PRO A 54 8.31 -2.61 2.70
N GLU A 55 8.35 -1.33 2.37
CA GLU A 55 7.13 -0.51 2.31
C GLU A 55 6.17 -0.99 1.23
N GLU A 56 6.69 -1.39 0.06
CA GLU A 56 5.86 -1.91 -1.01
C GLU A 56 5.20 -3.24 -0.63
N ILE A 57 5.89 -4.09 0.11
CA ILE A 57 5.29 -5.34 0.61
C ILE A 57 4.11 -5.03 1.54
N VAL A 58 4.28 -4.09 2.47
CA VAL A 58 3.19 -3.68 3.37
C VAL A 58 2.01 -3.14 2.56
N ARG A 59 2.29 -2.31 1.56
CA ARG A 59 1.24 -1.77 0.69
C ARG A 59 0.46 -2.87 -0.03
N GLN A 60 1.16 -3.83 -0.62
CA GLN A 60 0.51 -4.92 -1.34
C GLN A 60 -0.31 -5.82 -0.43
N LEU A 61 0.19 -6.09 0.77
CA LEU A 61 -0.56 -6.86 1.76
C LEU A 61 -1.85 -6.15 2.15
N PHE A 62 -1.79 -4.83 2.33
CA PHE A 62 -2.98 -4.06 2.68
C PHE A 62 -3.98 -4.00 1.52
N ILE A 63 -3.49 -3.81 0.28
CA ILE A 63 -4.37 -3.86 -0.90
C ILE A 63 -5.08 -5.22 -0.98
N LYS A 64 -4.33 -6.30 -0.82
CA LYS A 64 -4.90 -7.66 -0.87
C LYS A 64 -5.93 -7.86 0.22
N LYS A 65 -5.66 -7.33 1.42
CA LYS A 65 -6.61 -7.37 2.52
C LYS A 65 -7.91 -6.62 2.19
N LEU A 66 -7.80 -5.45 1.57
CA LEU A 66 -8.98 -4.68 1.15
C LEU A 66 -9.82 -5.46 0.14
N LEU A 67 -9.16 -6.12 -0.81
CA LEU A 67 -9.85 -6.91 -1.84
C LEU A 67 -10.49 -8.18 -1.26
N ASP A 68 -9.72 -8.96 -0.51
CA ASP A 68 -10.13 -10.30 -0.08
C ASP A 68 -10.95 -10.30 1.21
N ASP A 69 -10.50 -9.56 2.23
CA ASP A 69 -11.15 -9.58 3.55
C ASP A 69 -12.30 -8.59 3.64
N TYR A 70 -12.15 -7.42 3.03
CA TYR A 70 -13.19 -6.38 3.08
C TYR A 70 -14.06 -6.33 1.84
N GLY A 71 -13.68 -7.06 0.79
CA GLY A 71 -14.52 -7.20 -0.39
C GLY A 71 -14.67 -5.97 -1.26
N TYR A 72 -13.75 -5.01 -1.19
CA TYR A 72 -13.79 -3.86 -2.08
C TYR A 72 -13.50 -4.28 -3.51
N ALA A 73 -14.23 -3.72 -4.47
CA ALA A 73 -13.98 -3.97 -5.88
C ALA A 73 -12.65 -3.33 -6.30
N LYS A 74 -11.90 -4.02 -7.16
CA LYS A 74 -10.58 -3.56 -7.61
C LYS A 74 -10.63 -2.17 -8.25
N GLU A 75 -11.69 -1.84 -8.98
CA GLU A 75 -11.83 -0.53 -9.62
C GLU A 75 -11.96 0.62 -8.62
N ARG A 76 -12.29 0.34 -7.36
CA ARG A 76 -12.35 1.35 -6.30
C ARG A 76 -11.00 1.63 -5.67
N ILE A 77 -9.97 0.85 -5.99
CA ILE A 77 -8.64 0.98 -5.38
C ILE A 77 -7.70 1.71 -6.32
N GLN A 78 -7.16 2.83 -5.85
CA GLN A 78 -6.17 3.63 -6.55
C GLN A 78 -4.85 3.57 -5.78
N VAL A 79 -3.75 3.45 -6.48
CA VAL A 79 -2.41 3.35 -5.89
C VAL A 79 -1.59 4.55 -6.32
N GLU A 80 -0.93 5.19 -5.34
CA GLU A 80 -0.14 6.40 -5.56
C GLU A 80 -0.96 7.50 -6.24
N LYS A 81 -2.15 7.75 -5.71
CA LYS A 81 -3.04 8.75 -6.26
C LYS A 81 -2.60 10.15 -5.84
N ASP A 82 -2.55 11.07 -6.81
CA ASP A 82 -2.23 12.47 -6.55
C ASP A 82 -3.26 13.10 -5.60
N VAL A 83 -2.79 13.88 -4.64
CA VAL A 83 -3.64 14.58 -3.69
C VAL A 83 -3.75 16.05 -4.11
N TRP A 84 -4.99 16.52 -4.23
CA TRP A 84 -5.28 17.88 -4.65
C TRP A 84 -5.43 18.80 -3.43
N PHE A 85 -4.60 19.83 -3.37
CA PHE A 85 -4.60 20.80 -2.26
C PHE A 85 -5.15 22.16 -2.68
N GLY A 86 -6.11 22.21 -3.59
CA GLY A 86 -6.79 23.46 -3.94
C GLY A 86 -5.99 24.46 -4.77
N SER A 87 -4.67 24.50 -4.61
CA SER A 87 -3.79 25.39 -5.35
C SER A 87 -3.24 24.79 -6.64
N GLY A 88 -3.53 23.52 -6.88
CA GLY A 88 -3.04 22.82 -8.05
C GLY A 88 -1.62 22.28 -7.95
N VAL A 89 -1.04 22.29 -6.76
CA VAL A 89 0.31 21.74 -6.55
C VAL A 89 0.20 20.26 -6.21
N PHE A 90 0.79 19.40 -7.05
CA PHE A 90 0.66 17.95 -6.97
C PHE A 90 2.01 17.27 -6.84
N ASP A 91 2.73 17.54 -5.79
CA ASP A 91 3.96 16.81 -5.51
C ASP A 91 3.75 15.72 -4.46
N LYS A 92 2.51 15.53 -4.00
CA LYS A 92 2.16 14.56 -2.96
C LYS A 92 1.22 13.50 -3.50
N ARG A 93 1.44 12.26 -3.08
CA ARG A 93 0.59 11.12 -3.47
C ARG A 93 0.20 10.31 -2.26
N ALA A 94 -1.07 9.90 -2.22
CA ALA A 94 -1.56 8.96 -1.22
C ALA A 94 -1.18 7.55 -1.66
N ASP A 95 -0.71 6.73 -0.73
CA ASP A 95 -0.25 5.37 -1.05
C ASP A 95 -1.36 4.49 -1.60
N ILE A 96 -2.51 4.50 -0.93
CA ILE A 96 -3.69 3.75 -1.37
C ILE A 96 -4.91 4.63 -1.12
N VAL A 97 -5.82 4.67 -2.08
CA VAL A 97 -7.12 5.34 -1.91
C VAL A 97 -8.20 4.35 -2.31
N VAL A 98 -9.19 4.16 -1.44
CA VAL A 98 -10.42 3.45 -1.78
C VAL A 98 -11.46 4.50 -2.13
N LEU A 99 -11.96 4.46 -3.36
CA LEU A 99 -12.98 5.39 -3.82
C LEU A 99 -14.36 4.96 -3.36
N GLN A 100 -15.28 5.91 -3.27
CA GLN A 100 -16.69 5.60 -3.07
C GLN A 100 -17.22 4.87 -4.31
N LYS A 101 -18.45 4.39 -4.25
CA LYS A 101 -19.07 3.65 -5.36
C LYS A 101 -19.15 4.47 -6.65
N ASP A 102 -19.11 5.80 -6.54
CA ASP A 102 -19.09 6.69 -7.72
C ASP A 102 -17.78 6.67 -8.49
N LEU A 103 -16.75 6.05 -7.94
CA LEU A 103 -15.40 5.96 -8.52
C LEU A 103 -14.72 7.32 -8.69
N GLU A 104 -15.15 8.32 -7.94
CA GLU A 104 -14.61 9.68 -8.01
C GLU A 104 -14.11 10.19 -6.66
N HIS A 105 -14.92 10.07 -5.62
CA HIS A 105 -14.62 10.65 -4.32
C HIS A 105 -13.91 9.66 -3.40
N PRO A 106 -12.81 10.08 -2.75
CA PRO A 106 -12.14 9.22 -1.78
C PRO A 106 -13.04 8.89 -0.59
N TYR A 107 -13.01 7.62 -0.20
CA TYR A 107 -13.70 7.13 0.98
C TYR A 107 -12.70 6.78 2.08
N ILE A 108 -11.61 6.10 1.73
CA ILE A 108 -10.54 5.74 2.64
C ILE A 108 -9.21 6.14 2.01
N ILE A 109 -8.36 6.83 2.77
CA ILE A 109 -6.98 7.10 2.37
C ILE A 109 -6.07 6.33 3.31
N VAL A 110 -5.15 5.55 2.75
CA VAL A 110 -4.21 4.73 3.51
C VAL A 110 -2.81 5.27 3.33
N GLU A 111 -2.14 5.56 4.43
CA GLU A 111 -0.72 5.90 4.45
C GLU A 111 0.06 4.65 4.91
N VAL A 112 0.99 4.21 4.11
CA VAL A 112 1.76 3.00 4.34
C VAL A 112 3.20 3.36 4.65
N LYS A 113 3.76 2.74 5.68
CA LYS A 113 5.17 2.86 6.02
C LYS A 113 5.78 1.46 6.13
N LYS A 114 7.08 1.36 5.94
CA LYS A 114 7.77 0.09 6.19
C LYS A 114 7.73 -0.21 7.69
N PRO A 115 7.87 -1.47 8.09
CA PRO A 115 7.93 -1.83 9.51
C PRO A 115 8.97 -0.97 10.25
N ASN A 116 8.65 -0.63 11.49
CA ASN A 116 9.46 0.19 12.39
C ASN A 116 9.42 1.71 12.11
N ARG A 117 8.78 2.18 11.04
CA ARG A 117 8.53 3.62 10.85
C ARG A 117 7.25 4.00 11.59
N LYS A 118 7.24 5.22 12.14
CA LYS A 118 6.10 5.72 12.93
C LYS A 118 5.60 7.11 12.50
N ASP A 119 6.22 7.68 11.48
CA ASP A 119 5.85 8.99 10.95
C ASP A 119 4.74 8.90 9.91
N GLY A 120 4.19 10.03 9.52
CA GLY A 120 3.23 10.12 8.44
C GLY A 120 1.78 10.35 8.85
N ILE A 121 1.46 10.32 10.16
CA ILE A 121 0.08 10.52 10.64
C ILE A 121 -0.44 11.92 10.26
N GLU A 122 0.37 12.95 10.44
CA GLU A 122 -0.05 14.31 10.11
C GLU A 122 -0.24 14.50 8.61
N GLN A 123 0.60 13.85 7.80
CA GLN A 123 0.44 13.85 6.36
C GLN A 123 -0.88 13.18 5.96
N LEU A 124 -1.21 12.05 6.58
CA LEU A 124 -2.47 11.36 6.33
C LEU A 124 -3.68 12.24 6.66
N LYS A 125 -3.65 12.91 7.80
CA LYS A 125 -4.73 13.83 8.20
C LYS A 125 -4.89 14.96 7.18
N SER A 126 -3.77 15.51 6.71
CA SER A 126 -3.77 16.55 5.69
C SER A 126 -4.40 16.07 4.39
N TYR A 127 -4.06 14.84 3.95
CA TYR A 127 -4.63 14.26 2.74
C TYR A 127 -6.13 14.04 2.88
N CYS A 128 -6.58 13.51 4.01
CA CYS A 128 -8.01 13.29 4.25
C CYS A 128 -8.79 14.60 4.23
N ASN A 129 -8.24 15.65 4.83
CA ASN A 129 -8.87 16.97 4.82
C ASN A 129 -8.94 17.55 3.40
N ALA A 130 -7.84 17.47 2.65
CA ALA A 130 -7.76 18.02 1.31
C ALA A 130 -8.74 17.34 0.33
N GLU A 131 -8.90 16.02 0.46
CA GLU A 131 -9.73 15.22 -0.43
C GLU A 131 -11.14 14.97 0.09
N GLY A 132 -11.43 15.39 1.31
CA GLY A 132 -12.74 15.15 1.92
C GLY A 132 -12.99 13.67 2.25
N SER A 133 -11.94 12.89 2.50
CA SER A 133 -12.07 11.49 2.85
C SER A 133 -12.51 11.34 4.32
N PRO A 134 -13.59 10.60 4.60
CA PRO A 134 -14.06 10.43 5.97
C PRO A 134 -13.21 9.48 6.80
N ILE A 135 -12.40 8.63 6.17
CA ILE A 135 -11.61 7.60 6.85
C ILE A 135 -10.15 7.70 6.43
N GLY A 136 -9.26 7.70 7.41
CA GLY A 136 -7.83 7.59 7.18
C GLY A 136 -7.30 6.36 7.91
N VAL A 137 -6.40 5.62 7.28
CA VAL A 137 -5.74 4.45 7.86
C VAL A 137 -4.24 4.62 7.74
N TRP A 138 -3.54 4.42 8.84
CA TRP A 138 -2.10 4.41 8.87
C TRP A 138 -1.63 3.00 9.25
N THR A 139 -0.67 2.45 8.50
CA THR A 139 -0.15 1.12 8.79
C THR A 139 1.33 1.01 8.45
N ASN A 140 2.04 0.23 9.25
CA ASN A 140 3.43 -0.13 8.99
C ASN A 140 3.64 -1.65 9.03
N GLY A 141 2.58 -2.40 8.84
CA GLY A 141 2.64 -3.87 8.91
C GLY A 141 2.59 -4.35 10.34
#